data_832d95a9ed7be4747fcda49d24392128
#
_entry.id   832d95a9ed7be4747fcda49d24392128
#
_cell.length_a   1.000
_cell.length_b   1.000
_cell.length_c   1.000
_cell.angle_alpha   90.00
_cell.angle_beta   90.00
_cell.angle_gamma   90.00
#
_symmetry.space_group_name_H-M   'P 1'
#
loop_
_entity.id
_entity.type
_entity.pdbx_description
1 polymer ?
#
loop_
_entity_poly.entity_id
_entity_poly.type
_entity_poly.pdbx_seq_one_letter_code
_entity_poly.pdbx_strand_id
1 'polypeptide(L)'
;MKLLIAYGDKNKLFHLKEFVLALSKLGVECKLVSRSDHVVGFPSKKIKKWLQSNKKFKKLLDEFAPDIIFVDGQDQFGLEAIKAKIPLFVLLRGHIWLEYKWAIKTIYKDLKMRIVAKLRHKIAEQVLRDCQGVFTANFLHDVIKERHPNTKTHRFLEGLDVARWYPSKGMNLKHPCIGLVQHAFWWGKTKEMLILKKVMQSLPDVHFYWVGDGPYRDDVLQELRSFDNFHWLEKFSWEEYPENIRQFLTEIDVYALPTGMDVAPLTCKEAMAMQNPVIATNVGGIPEIVHDGKTGFLVDEGNADQWVDKISFLLKNKNVAQEMGKSAREFIIEEFSWDVIAKRFVNVIESHLRESVAKKL
;
A
#
# COMPACT_ATOMS: atom_id res chain seq x y z
N MET A 1 9.57 18.58 -17.92
CA MET A 1 8.23 18.44 -17.32
C MET A 1 8.35 18.68 -15.81
N LYS A 2 7.47 19.54 -15.27
CA LYS A 2 7.39 19.85 -13.84
C LYS A 2 6.24 19.10 -13.17
N LEU A 3 6.56 18.22 -12.24
CA LEU A 3 5.60 17.36 -11.55
C LEU A 3 5.49 17.74 -10.08
N LEU A 4 4.32 18.19 -9.65
CA LEU A 4 4.01 18.39 -8.23
C LEU A 4 3.45 17.11 -7.64
N ILE A 5 4.15 16.52 -6.67
CA ILE A 5 3.72 15.31 -5.96
C ILE A 5 3.24 15.69 -4.57
N ALA A 6 1.97 15.38 -4.24
CA ALA A 6 1.37 15.74 -2.96
C ALA A 6 1.01 14.50 -2.14
N TYR A 7 1.61 14.36 -0.95
CA TYR A 7 1.39 13.23 -0.05
C TYR A 7 0.62 13.61 1.21
N GLY A 8 -0.08 12.62 1.79
CA GLY A 8 -0.85 12.83 3.02
C GLY A 8 -0.23 12.21 4.26
N ASP A 9 0.35 11.03 4.12
CA ASP A 9 0.95 10.29 5.22
C ASP A 9 2.48 10.43 5.23
N LYS A 10 3.04 10.95 6.33
CA LYS A 10 4.49 11.10 6.50
C LYS A 10 5.24 9.76 6.46
N ASN A 11 4.58 8.68 6.87
CA ASN A 11 5.16 7.33 6.83
C ASN A 11 5.41 6.85 5.38
N LYS A 12 4.76 7.45 4.39
CA LYS A 12 4.96 7.17 2.96
C LYS A 12 6.07 8.02 2.32
N LEU A 13 6.58 9.01 3.05
CA LEU A 13 7.58 9.95 2.54
C LEU A 13 8.85 9.25 2.06
N PHE A 14 9.25 8.17 2.75
CA PHE A 14 10.44 7.39 2.37
C PHE A 14 10.32 6.88 0.93
N HIS A 15 9.28 6.13 0.61
CA HIS A 15 9.07 5.57 -0.73
C HIS A 15 8.82 6.62 -1.80
N LEU A 16 8.14 7.72 -1.46
CA LEU A 16 7.91 8.81 -2.40
C LEU A 16 9.20 9.57 -2.74
N LYS A 17 10.16 9.66 -1.80
CA LYS A 17 11.49 10.21 -2.10
C LYS A 17 12.26 9.32 -3.08
N GLU A 18 12.19 8.00 -2.91
CA GLU A 18 12.78 7.05 -3.86
C GLU A 18 12.16 7.19 -5.25
N PHE A 19 10.83 7.33 -5.33
CA PHE A 19 10.13 7.60 -6.59
C PHE A 19 10.58 8.90 -7.24
N VAL A 20 10.70 9.98 -6.48
CA VAL A 20 11.22 11.27 -6.97
C VAL A 20 12.63 11.13 -7.54
N LEU A 21 13.51 10.39 -6.85
CA LEU A 21 14.87 10.12 -7.34
C LEU A 21 14.84 9.38 -8.69
N ALA A 22 13.99 8.37 -8.83
CA ALA A 22 13.85 7.63 -10.09
C ALA A 22 13.28 8.51 -11.22
N LEU A 23 12.31 9.38 -10.93
CA LEU A 23 11.77 10.35 -11.89
C LEU A 23 12.81 11.38 -12.32
N SER A 24 13.64 11.85 -11.39
CA SER A 24 14.70 12.83 -11.68
C SER A 24 15.74 12.28 -12.66
N LYS A 25 16.06 10.97 -12.61
CA LYS A 25 16.92 10.28 -13.58
C LYS A 25 16.32 10.32 -15.02
N LEU A 26 15.01 10.46 -15.13
CA LEU A 26 14.28 10.57 -16.40
C LEU A 26 14.05 12.04 -16.83
N GLY A 27 14.70 13.00 -16.18
CA GLY A 27 14.59 14.42 -16.52
C GLY A 27 13.29 15.10 -16.06
N VAL A 28 12.56 14.50 -15.10
CA VAL A 28 11.36 15.12 -14.53
C VAL A 28 11.76 15.98 -13.33
N GLU A 29 11.41 17.26 -13.38
CA GLU A 29 11.56 18.19 -12.25
C GLU A 29 10.42 17.97 -11.25
N CYS A 30 10.72 17.41 -10.08
CA CYS A 30 9.73 17.04 -9.09
C CYS A 30 9.74 17.97 -7.88
N LYS A 31 8.56 18.38 -7.40
CA LYS A 31 8.38 19.00 -6.08
C LYS A 31 7.47 18.14 -5.22
N LEU A 32 8.01 17.65 -4.10
CA LEU A 32 7.28 16.80 -3.14
C LEU A 32 6.77 17.66 -1.99
N VAL A 33 5.45 17.65 -1.73
CA VAL A 33 4.82 18.48 -0.71
C VAL A 33 3.82 17.70 0.15
N SER A 34 3.71 18.07 1.42
CA SER A 34 2.62 17.59 2.27
C SER A 34 1.30 18.29 1.90
N ARG A 35 0.24 17.54 1.67
CA ARG A 35 -1.09 18.09 1.34
C ARG A 35 -1.59 19.04 2.42
N SER A 36 -1.42 18.66 3.70
CA SER A 36 -1.91 19.41 4.86
C SER A 36 -1.24 20.77 5.07
N ASP A 37 -0.05 20.97 4.50
CA ASP A 37 0.69 22.23 4.63
C ASP A 37 0.16 23.31 3.69
N HIS A 38 -0.50 22.91 2.61
CA HIS A 38 -0.98 23.79 1.54
C HIS A 38 -2.50 23.86 1.45
N VAL A 39 -3.22 22.78 1.75
CA VAL A 39 -4.69 22.74 1.71
C VAL A 39 -5.24 22.26 3.04
N VAL A 40 -6.19 23.01 3.57
CA VAL A 40 -6.88 22.63 4.80
C VAL A 40 -7.89 21.53 4.49
N GLY A 41 -7.61 20.30 4.97
CA GLY A 41 -8.51 19.17 4.81
C GLY A 41 -9.85 19.38 5.52
N PHE A 42 -10.93 18.90 4.89
CA PHE A 42 -12.25 18.85 5.50
C PHE A 42 -12.45 17.54 6.27
N PRO A 43 -13.12 17.56 7.43
CA PRO A 43 -13.42 18.73 8.25
C PRO A 43 -12.23 19.13 9.11
N SER A 44 -12.00 20.42 9.24
CA SER A 44 -11.07 20.94 10.23
C SER A 44 -11.79 21.16 11.56
N LYS A 45 -11.15 20.84 12.68
CA LYS A 45 -11.66 21.17 14.03
C LYS A 45 -11.81 22.71 14.25
N LYS A 46 -11.18 23.52 13.39
CA LYS A 46 -11.26 25.00 13.43
C LYS A 46 -12.04 25.48 12.22
N ILE A 47 -13.30 25.87 12.41
CA ILE A 47 -14.22 26.38 11.36
C ILE A 47 -13.57 27.53 10.56
N LYS A 48 -12.85 28.46 11.24
CA LYS A 48 -12.11 29.54 10.58
C LYS A 48 -11.12 29.05 9.51
N LYS A 49 -10.55 27.84 9.66
CA LYS A 49 -9.65 27.27 8.66
C LYS A 49 -10.35 26.81 7.40
N TRP A 50 -11.65 26.51 7.45
CA TRP A 50 -12.44 26.16 6.27
C TRP A 50 -12.71 27.37 5.37
N LEU A 51 -12.83 28.55 5.98
CA LEU A 51 -13.07 29.82 5.29
C LEU A 51 -11.76 30.48 4.81
N GLN A 52 -10.60 30.00 5.26
CA GLN A 52 -9.33 30.50 4.76
C GLN A 52 -9.17 30.04 3.30
N SER A 53 -9.12 31.03 2.40
CA SER A 53 -8.74 30.79 1.02
C SER A 53 -7.44 30.00 0.97
N ASN A 54 -7.31 29.09 0.00
CA ASN A 54 -6.11 28.27 -0.22
C ASN A 54 -4.93 29.13 -0.76
N LYS A 55 -4.64 30.24 -0.07
CA LYS A 55 -3.53 31.15 -0.44
C LYS A 55 -2.20 30.41 -0.56
N LYS A 56 -1.95 29.47 0.36
CA LYS A 56 -0.73 28.66 0.32
C LYS A 56 -0.68 27.76 -0.91
N PHE A 57 -1.82 27.19 -1.31
CA PHE A 57 -1.90 26.36 -2.51
C PHE A 57 -1.66 27.21 -3.75
N LYS A 58 -2.32 28.37 -3.88
CA LYS A 58 -2.09 29.27 -4.99
C LYS A 58 -0.63 29.73 -5.06
N LYS A 59 -0.03 30.13 -3.92
CA LYS A 59 1.38 30.49 -3.85
C LYS A 59 2.28 29.33 -4.33
N LEU A 60 2.01 28.10 -3.92
CA LEU A 60 2.72 26.91 -4.39
C LEU A 60 2.68 26.77 -5.91
N LEU A 61 1.50 26.99 -6.51
CA LEU A 61 1.32 26.91 -7.96
C LEU A 61 2.05 28.06 -8.68
N ASP A 62 1.95 29.27 -8.18
CA ASP A 62 2.63 30.45 -8.75
C ASP A 62 4.16 30.29 -8.72
N GLU A 63 4.71 29.72 -7.63
CA GLU A 63 6.16 29.52 -7.45
C GLU A 63 6.72 28.36 -8.27
N PHE A 64 5.99 27.25 -8.37
CA PHE A 64 6.51 26.04 -9.02
C PHE A 64 6.04 25.90 -10.47
N ALA A 65 4.85 26.42 -10.80
CA ALA A 65 4.20 26.30 -12.10
C ALA A 65 4.21 24.86 -12.65
N PRO A 66 3.55 23.91 -11.96
CA PRO A 66 3.55 22.50 -12.36
C PRO A 66 2.79 22.28 -13.67
N ASP A 67 3.33 21.45 -14.54
CA ASP A 67 2.62 20.95 -15.73
C ASP A 67 1.52 19.95 -15.33
N ILE A 68 1.78 19.19 -14.24
CA ILE A 68 0.92 18.11 -13.74
C ILE A 68 1.00 18.04 -12.22
N ILE A 69 -0.11 17.65 -11.62
CA ILE A 69 -0.20 17.32 -10.20
C ILE A 69 -0.48 15.82 -10.04
N PHE A 70 0.32 15.14 -9.24
CA PHE A 70 0.11 13.76 -8.81
C PHE A 70 -0.16 13.74 -7.30
N VAL A 71 -1.33 13.25 -6.91
CA VAL A 71 -1.76 13.24 -5.50
C VAL A 71 -1.87 11.82 -4.99
N ASP A 72 -1.15 11.54 -3.92
CA ASP A 72 -1.31 10.30 -3.17
C ASP A 72 -2.57 10.37 -2.30
N GLY A 73 -3.68 9.96 -2.85
CA GLY A 73 -5.01 9.98 -2.24
C GLY A 73 -5.98 10.95 -2.92
N GLN A 74 -7.22 10.90 -2.47
CA GLN A 74 -8.37 11.57 -3.07
C GLN A 74 -9.08 12.46 -2.05
N ASP A 75 -8.57 13.66 -1.85
CA ASP A 75 -9.09 14.60 -0.83
C ASP A 75 -9.24 16.04 -1.35
N GLN A 76 -9.35 16.97 -0.42
CA GLN A 76 -9.51 18.38 -0.71
C GLN A 76 -8.38 18.97 -1.57
N PHE A 77 -7.15 18.45 -1.48
CA PHE A 77 -6.04 18.91 -2.32
C PHE A 77 -6.32 18.61 -3.80
N GLY A 78 -6.85 17.42 -4.10
CA GLY A 78 -7.28 17.06 -5.46
C GLY A 78 -8.37 18.00 -5.99
N LEU A 79 -9.38 18.36 -5.16
CA LEU A 79 -10.41 19.34 -5.58
C LEU A 79 -9.82 20.71 -5.94
N GLU A 80 -8.85 21.19 -5.16
CA GLU A 80 -8.23 22.49 -5.46
C GLU A 80 -7.37 22.42 -6.73
N ALA A 81 -6.71 21.28 -7.01
CA ALA A 81 -6.01 21.06 -8.27
C ALA A 81 -6.96 21.08 -9.48
N ILE A 82 -8.14 20.44 -9.37
CA ILE A 82 -9.18 20.46 -10.41
C ILE A 82 -9.65 21.89 -10.66
N LYS A 83 -9.94 22.66 -9.61
CA LYS A 83 -10.35 24.08 -9.72
C LYS A 83 -9.27 24.96 -10.39
N ALA A 84 -8.01 24.66 -10.13
CA ALA A 84 -6.89 25.35 -10.76
C ALA A 84 -6.69 24.96 -12.24
N LYS A 85 -7.46 24.00 -12.76
CA LYS A 85 -7.38 23.49 -14.14
C LYS A 85 -6.00 22.93 -14.52
N ILE A 86 -5.26 22.44 -13.55
CA ILE A 86 -4.00 21.72 -13.78
C ILE A 86 -4.32 20.23 -13.92
N PRO A 87 -3.77 19.51 -14.91
CA PRO A 87 -3.96 18.08 -15.05
C PRO A 87 -3.66 17.34 -13.76
N LEU A 88 -4.67 16.63 -13.21
CA LEU A 88 -4.59 15.91 -11.95
C LEU A 88 -4.59 14.42 -12.19
N PHE A 89 -3.58 13.74 -11.65
CA PHE A 89 -3.55 12.29 -11.51
C PHE A 89 -3.60 11.90 -10.04
N VAL A 90 -4.34 10.85 -9.75
CA VAL A 90 -4.60 10.40 -8.38
C VAL A 90 -4.03 8.99 -8.18
N LEU A 91 -3.31 8.76 -7.10
CA LEU A 91 -2.96 7.42 -6.65
C LEU A 91 -4.03 6.90 -5.69
N LEU A 92 -4.74 5.87 -6.12
CA LEU A 92 -5.71 5.16 -5.29
C LEU A 92 -5.05 3.92 -4.68
N ARG A 93 -4.69 4.01 -3.40
CA ARG A 93 -3.96 2.97 -2.66
C ARG A 93 -4.86 1.93 -2.01
N GLY A 94 -6.13 2.25 -1.81
CA GLY A 94 -7.08 1.44 -1.06
C GLY A 94 -8.41 1.28 -1.78
N HIS A 95 -9.14 0.24 -1.41
CA HIS A 95 -10.50 0.05 -1.88
C HIS A 95 -11.45 0.95 -1.07
N ILE A 96 -11.45 2.27 -1.37
CA ILE A 96 -12.13 3.30 -0.57
C ILE A 96 -13.60 3.02 -0.26
N TRP A 97 -14.31 2.34 -1.14
CA TRP A 97 -15.73 1.97 -0.94
C TRP A 97 -15.86 0.88 0.12
N LEU A 98 -14.98 -0.12 0.09
CA LEU A 98 -14.95 -1.19 1.07
C LEU A 98 -14.44 -0.69 2.42
N GLU A 99 -13.37 0.12 2.41
CA GLU A 99 -12.84 0.80 3.60
C GLU A 99 -13.91 1.68 4.27
N TYR A 100 -14.66 2.47 3.49
CA TYR A 100 -15.77 3.28 3.98
C TYR A 100 -16.87 2.42 4.61
N LYS A 101 -17.25 1.31 3.95
CA LYS A 101 -18.25 0.36 4.48
C LYS A 101 -17.82 -0.23 5.83
N TRP A 102 -16.55 -0.59 5.97
CA TRP A 102 -15.99 -1.10 7.23
C TRP A 102 -15.86 0.02 8.26
N ALA A 103 -15.37 1.18 7.90
CA ALA A 103 -15.18 2.32 8.81
C ALA A 103 -16.47 2.76 9.50
N ILE A 104 -17.58 2.82 8.76
CA ILE A 104 -18.90 3.15 9.33
C ILE A 104 -19.36 2.11 10.36
N LYS A 105 -19.07 0.84 10.11
CA LYS A 105 -19.49 -0.26 10.99
C LYS A 105 -18.65 -0.37 12.24
N THR A 106 -17.39 0.02 12.18
CA THR A 106 -16.40 -0.33 13.22
C THR A 106 -15.76 0.89 13.89
N ILE A 107 -15.28 1.88 13.14
CA ILE A 107 -14.53 3.01 13.67
C ILE A 107 -15.44 4.22 13.93
N TYR A 108 -16.32 4.56 12.98
CA TYR A 108 -17.19 5.74 13.07
C TYR A 108 -18.53 5.38 13.74
N LYS A 109 -18.50 5.14 15.04
CA LYS A 109 -19.70 4.81 15.83
C LYS A 109 -20.59 6.05 16.08
N ASP A 110 -19.99 7.23 16.23
CA ASP A 110 -20.67 8.50 16.46
C ASP A 110 -21.27 9.09 15.17
N LEU A 111 -22.48 9.67 15.30
CA LEU A 111 -23.21 10.29 14.18
C LEU A 111 -22.41 11.41 13.48
N LYS A 112 -21.70 12.26 14.27
CA LYS A 112 -20.85 13.33 13.72
C LYS A 112 -19.74 12.76 12.86
N MET A 113 -19.07 11.71 13.33
CA MET A 113 -18.00 11.05 12.60
C MET A 113 -18.52 10.35 11.33
N ARG A 114 -19.72 9.78 11.35
CA ARG A 114 -20.38 9.22 10.16
C ARG A 114 -20.68 10.27 9.11
N ILE A 115 -21.17 11.46 9.51
CA ILE A 115 -21.40 12.59 8.59
C ILE A 115 -20.07 13.03 7.96
N VAL A 116 -19.03 13.18 8.76
CA VAL A 116 -17.69 13.54 8.30
C VAL A 116 -17.15 12.50 7.30
N ALA A 117 -17.26 11.21 7.61
CA ALA A 117 -16.85 10.14 6.73
C ALA A 117 -17.61 10.16 5.39
N LYS A 118 -18.94 10.39 5.43
CA LYS A 118 -19.77 10.53 4.23
C LYS A 118 -19.35 11.71 3.36
N LEU A 119 -19.03 12.85 3.97
CA LEU A 119 -18.57 14.03 3.23
C LEU A 119 -17.16 13.82 2.63
N ARG A 120 -16.24 13.19 3.36
CA ARG A 120 -14.93 12.81 2.82
C ARG A 120 -15.07 11.85 1.65
N HIS A 121 -15.95 10.86 1.78
CA HIS A 121 -16.22 9.91 0.71
C HIS A 121 -16.79 10.60 -0.53
N LYS A 122 -17.71 11.56 -0.39
CA LYS A 122 -18.20 12.37 -1.51
C LYS A 122 -17.09 13.18 -2.19
N ILE A 123 -16.16 13.75 -1.42
CA ILE A 123 -15.00 14.45 -1.98
C ILE A 123 -14.14 13.48 -2.78
N ALA A 124 -13.87 12.30 -2.25
CA ALA A 124 -13.09 11.28 -2.93
C ALA A 124 -13.73 10.87 -4.27
N GLU A 125 -15.04 10.59 -4.28
CA GLU A 125 -15.83 10.29 -5.48
C GLU A 125 -15.72 11.41 -6.52
N GLN A 126 -15.83 12.66 -6.09
CA GLN A 126 -15.72 13.81 -6.99
C GLN A 126 -14.31 13.90 -7.60
N VAL A 127 -13.27 13.74 -6.78
CA VAL A 127 -11.87 13.78 -7.26
C VAL A 127 -11.61 12.66 -8.25
N LEU A 128 -12.08 11.43 -7.99
CA LEU A 128 -11.92 10.30 -8.90
C LEU A 128 -12.67 10.50 -10.23
N ARG A 129 -13.86 11.12 -10.21
CA ARG A 129 -14.64 11.40 -11.40
C ARG A 129 -13.99 12.49 -12.27
N ASP A 130 -13.45 13.54 -11.64
CA ASP A 130 -13.07 14.78 -12.33
C ASP A 130 -11.54 14.86 -12.60
N CYS A 131 -10.73 13.88 -12.16
CA CYS A 131 -9.30 13.80 -12.45
C CYS A 131 -9.02 13.33 -13.90
N GLN A 132 -7.80 13.53 -14.38
CA GLN A 132 -7.35 13.08 -15.70
C GLN A 132 -7.10 11.58 -15.78
N GLY A 133 -6.71 10.98 -14.64
CA GLY A 133 -6.49 9.54 -14.54
C GLY A 133 -6.21 9.08 -13.11
N VAL A 134 -6.51 7.82 -12.86
CA VAL A 134 -6.31 7.15 -11.59
C VAL A 134 -5.25 6.07 -11.74
N PHE A 135 -4.21 6.15 -10.96
CA PHE A 135 -3.20 5.11 -10.82
C PHE A 135 -3.58 4.17 -9.68
N THR A 136 -3.64 2.86 -9.96
CA THR A 136 -4.05 1.85 -8.98
C THR A 136 -3.69 0.43 -9.43
N ALA A 137 -4.02 -0.59 -8.63
CA ALA A 137 -3.95 -2.00 -9.02
C ALA A 137 -5.05 -2.36 -10.04
N ASN A 138 -4.79 -3.36 -10.89
CA ASN A 138 -5.72 -3.76 -11.95
C ASN A 138 -7.08 -4.18 -11.41
N PHE A 139 -7.13 -4.91 -10.29
CA PHE A 139 -8.41 -5.37 -9.73
C PHE A 139 -9.38 -4.23 -9.38
N LEU A 140 -8.87 -3.01 -9.17
CA LEU A 140 -9.71 -1.82 -8.95
C LEU A 140 -10.17 -1.14 -10.25
N HIS A 141 -9.62 -1.50 -11.40
CA HIS A 141 -10.01 -0.90 -12.68
C HIS A 141 -11.51 -1.11 -12.95
N ASP A 142 -11.99 -2.35 -12.79
CA ASP A 142 -13.40 -2.68 -13.02
C ASP A 142 -14.31 -1.98 -12.01
N VAL A 143 -13.90 -1.92 -10.73
CA VAL A 143 -14.62 -1.21 -9.67
C VAL A 143 -14.75 0.30 -9.98
N ILE A 144 -13.67 0.91 -10.48
CA ILE A 144 -13.67 2.33 -10.88
C ILE A 144 -14.53 2.52 -12.12
N LYS A 145 -14.38 1.68 -13.14
CA LYS A 145 -15.11 1.77 -14.41
C LYS A 145 -16.61 1.62 -14.21
N GLU A 146 -17.04 0.74 -13.32
CA GLU A 146 -18.47 0.59 -12.96
C GLU A 146 -19.05 1.88 -12.36
N ARG A 147 -18.28 2.59 -11.52
CA ARG A 147 -18.72 3.79 -10.80
C ARG A 147 -18.46 5.09 -11.55
N HIS A 148 -17.38 5.15 -12.27
CA HIS A 148 -16.86 6.30 -13.00
C HIS A 148 -16.42 5.87 -14.42
N PRO A 149 -17.36 5.55 -15.34
CA PRO A 149 -17.03 4.94 -16.64
C PRO A 149 -16.12 5.80 -17.53
N ASN A 150 -16.09 7.10 -17.31
CA ASN A 150 -15.25 8.03 -18.07
C ASN A 150 -13.87 8.26 -17.47
N THR A 151 -13.59 7.73 -16.27
CA THR A 151 -12.30 7.91 -15.60
C THR A 151 -11.28 6.95 -16.19
N LYS A 152 -10.18 7.49 -16.71
CA LYS A 152 -9.06 6.68 -17.19
C LYS A 152 -8.32 6.06 -15.99
N THR A 153 -8.00 4.78 -16.08
CA THR A 153 -7.26 4.05 -15.05
C THR A 153 -5.96 3.51 -15.60
N HIS A 154 -4.92 3.52 -14.78
CA HIS A 154 -3.58 3.08 -15.14
C HIS A 154 -3.02 2.20 -14.03
N ARG A 155 -2.40 1.08 -14.42
CA ARG A 155 -1.74 0.20 -13.46
C ARG A 155 -0.57 0.92 -12.80
N PHE A 156 -0.60 1.00 -11.48
CA PHE A 156 0.50 1.51 -10.68
C PHE A 156 0.51 0.80 -9.33
N LEU A 157 1.53 0.00 -9.13
CA LEU A 157 1.87 -0.58 -7.84
C LEU A 157 3.19 0.03 -7.41
N GLU A 158 3.26 0.53 -6.18
CA GLU A 158 4.46 1.21 -5.67
C GLU A 158 5.71 0.37 -5.88
N GLY A 159 6.79 1.04 -6.26
CA GLY A 159 8.09 0.42 -6.41
C GLY A 159 8.83 0.23 -5.08
N LEU A 160 9.98 -0.43 -5.18
CA LEU A 160 11.00 -0.53 -4.13
C LEU A 160 12.36 -0.09 -4.65
N ASP A 161 13.18 0.49 -3.78
CA ASP A 161 14.60 0.60 -4.03
C ASP A 161 15.26 -0.75 -3.76
N VAL A 162 15.27 -1.61 -4.77
CA VAL A 162 15.76 -2.99 -4.67
C VAL A 162 17.23 -3.10 -4.24
N ALA A 163 18.01 -2.02 -4.35
CA ALA A 163 19.37 -1.97 -3.87
C ALA A 163 19.45 -1.91 -2.32
N ARG A 164 18.38 -1.46 -1.67
CA ARG A 164 18.30 -1.42 -0.20
C ARG A 164 17.72 -2.70 0.40
N TRP A 165 16.93 -3.44 -0.37
CA TRP A 165 16.25 -4.66 0.08
C TRP A 165 17.06 -5.89 -0.32
N TYR A 166 17.97 -6.30 0.55
CA TYR A 166 18.78 -7.51 0.41
C TYR A 166 19.00 -8.14 1.78
N PRO A 167 19.15 -9.48 1.87
CA PRO A 167 19.43 -10.16 3.12
C PRO A 167 20.68 -9.61 3.81
N SER A 168 20.59 -9.43 5.13
CA SER A 168 21.66 -8.87 5.96
C SER A 168 21.82 -9.70 7.24
N LYS A 169 22.24 -9.11 8.35
CA LYS A 169 22.24 -9.79 9.65
C LYS A 169 20.79 -9.95 10.10
N GLY A 170 20.36 -11.19 10.37
CA GLY A 170 19.04 -11.51 10.90
C GLY A 170 18.88 -11.17 12.38
N MET A 171 17.66 -11.36 12.86
CA MET A 171 17.32 -11.32 14.28
C MET A 171 17.58 -12.70 14.92
N ASN A 172 17.58 -12.77 16.23
CA ASN A 172 17.65 -14.05 16.94
C ASN A 172 16.24 -14.56 17.22
N LEU A 173 15.67 -15.30 16.27
CA LEU A 173 14.33 -15.91 16.38
C LEU A 173 14.45 -17.44 16.56
N LYS A 174 13.41 -18.08 17.10
CA LYS A 174 13.34 -19.55 17.14
C LYS A 174 12.79 -20.08 15.82
N HIS A 175 13.41 -21.14 15.30
CA HIS A 175 13.03 -21.80 14.05
C HIS A 175 12.43 -23.18 14.25
N PRO A 176 11.63 -23.70 13.28
CA PRO A 176 11.21 -22.98 12.06
C PRO A 176 10.25 -21.84 12.37
N CYS A 177 10.29 -20.75 11.59
CA CYS A 177 9.49 -19.59 11.88
C CYS A 177 8.82 -18.92 10.67
N ILE A 178 7.64 -18.40 10.92
CA ILE A 178 6.79 -17.67 9.98
C ILE A 178 6.73 -16.21 10.43
N GLY A 179 7.04 -15.29 9.53
CA GLY A 179 6.98 -13.85 9.82
C GLY A 179 5.75 -13.18 9.21
N LEU A 180 5.14 -12.29 10.00
CA LEU A 180 4.02 -11.45 9.58
C LEU A 180 4.36 -9.99 9.84
N VAL A 181 4.22 -9.12 8.82
CA VAL A 181 4.32 -7.67 8.96
C VAL A 181 3.01 -7.07 8.49
N GLN A 182 2.12 -6.76 9.43
CA GLN A 182 0.76 -6.33 9.12
C GLN A 182 0.17 -5.43 10.20
N HIS A 183 -0.34 -4.25 9.80
CA HIS A 183 -1.10 -3.39 10.69
C HIS A 183 -2.55 -3.89 10.86
N ALA A 184 -3.02 -3.93 12.12
CA ALA A 184 -4.38 -4.27 12.51
C ALA A 184 -5.28 -3.02 12.51
N PHE A 185 -5.37 -2.30 11.37
CA PHE A 185 -6.08 -1.03 11.29
C PHE A 185 -7.54 -1.17 10.83
N TRP A 186 -7.82 -2.00 9.82
CA TRP A 186 -9.15 -2.27 9.31
C TRP A 186 -9.61 -3.66 9.69
N TRP A 187 -10.77 -3.81 10.32
CA TRP A 187 -11.27 -5.12 10.71
C TRP A 187 -11.43 -6.07 9.53
N GLY A 188 -11.92 -5.57 8.37
CA GLY A 188 -12.01 -6.38 7.15
C GLY A 188 -10.69 -6.99 6.69
N LYS A 189 -9.57 -6.34 6.99
CA LYS A 189 -8.21 -6.82 6.73
C LYS A 189 -7.73 -7.76 7.86
N THR A 190 -7.93 -7.32 9.11
CA THR A 190 -7.33 -7.94 10.30
C THR A 190 -7.99 -9.26 10.69
N LYS A 191 -9.32 -9.39 10.48
CA LYS A 191 -10.08 -10.60 10.85
C LYS A 191 -9.48 -11.89 10.30
N GLU A 192 -8.84 -11.84 9.13
CA GLU A 192 -8.22 -13.00 8.49
C GLU A 192 -7.00 -13.52 9.25
N MET A 193 -6.35 -12.66 10.06
CA MET A 193 -5.27 -13.10 10.95
C MET A 193 -5.72 -14.15 11.96
N LEU A 194 -7.02 -14.19 12.29
CA LEU A 194 -7.57 -15.15 13.27
C LEU A 194 -7.55 -16.59 12.77
N ILE A 195 -7.35 -16.79 11.45
CA ILE A 195 -7.14 -18.12 10.86
C ILE A 195 -5.92 -18.82 11.47
N LEU A 196 -4.92 -18.03 11.91
CA LEU A 196 -3.68 -18.52 12.51
C LEU A 196 -3.94 -19.35 13.76
N LYS A 197 -5.08 -19.17 14.44
CA LYS A 197 -5.48 -20.02 15.57
C LYS A 197 -5.47 -21.51 15.20
N LYS A 198 -6.13 -21.86 14.10
CA LYS A 198 -6.18 -23.23 13.59
C LYS A 198 -4.83 -23.69 13.03
N VAL A 199 -4.15 -22.77 12.34
CA VAL A 199 -2.83 -23.06 11.74
C VAL A 199 -1.80 -23.39 12.82
N MET A 200 -1.72 -22.61 13.91
CA MET A 200 -0.80 -22.83 15.01
C MET A 200 -1.12 -24.10 15.80
N GLN A 201 -2.40 -24.46 15.95
CA GLN A 201 -2.81 -25.72 16.55
C GLN A 201 -2.32 -26.94 15.74
N SER A 202 -2.32 -26.82 14.41
CA SER A 202 -1.85 -27.87 13.49
C SER A 202 -0.33 -27.92 13.34
N LEU A 203 0.36 -26.83 13.68
CA LEU A 203 1.82 -26.67 13.53
C LEU A 203 2.45 -26.21 14.87
N PRO A 204 2.39 -27.03 15.94
CA PRO A 204 2.80 -26.61 17.29
C PRO A 204 4.32 -26.33 17.39
N ASP A 205 5.15 -26.94 16.53
CA ASP A 205 6.59 -26.76 16.52
C ASP A 205 7.06 -25.59 15.61
N VAL A 206 6.15 -24.88 14.96
CA VAL A 206 6.44 -23.71 14.11
C VAL A 206 6.13 -22.43 14.86
N HIS A 207 7.10 -21.52 14.94
CA HIS A 207 6.95 -20.23 15.60
C HIS A 207 6.38 -19.18 14.65
N PHE A 208 5.42 -18.38 15.13
CA PHE A 208 4.77 -17.31 14.36
C PHE A 208 5.10 -15.96 14.99
N TYR A 209 5.77 -15.10 14.25
CA TYR A 209 6.18 -13.78 14.71
C TYR A 209 5.39 -12.68 14.00
N TRP A 210 4.67 -11.88 14.76
CA TRP A 210 3.89 -10.77 14.24
C TRP A 210 4.53 -9.43 14.60
N VAL A 211 4.89 -8.66 13.57
CA VAL A 211 5.26 -7.24 13.66
C VAL A 211 4.08 -6.39 13.22
N GLY A 212 3.48 -5.66 14.14
CA GLY A 212 2.33 -4.83 13.82
C GLY A 212 1.63 -4.27 15.05
N ASP A 213 0.78 -3.28 14.79
CA ASP A 213 -0.04 -2.60 15.79
C ASP A 213 -1.31 -2.06 15.12
N GLY A 214 -2.21 -1.48 15.87
CA GLY A 214 -3.42 -0.85 15.34
C GLY A 214 -4.62 -0.98 16.26
N PRO A 215 -5.76 -0.36 15.89
CA PRO A 215 -6.98 -0.39 16.71
C PRO A 215 -7.53 -1.78 17.04
N TYR A 216 -7.21 -2.78 16.23
CA TYR A 216 -7.63 -4.18 16.42
C TYR A 216 -6.52 -5.10 16.89
N ARG A 217 -5.40 -4.54 17.40
CA ARG A 217 -4.31 -5.32 18.00
C ARG A 217 -4.79 -6.21 19.12
N ASP A 218 -5.55 -5.64 20.05
CA ASP A 218 -6.00 -6.36 21.24
C ASP A 218 -6.99 -7.48 20.89
N ASP A 219 -7.84 -7.29 19.87
CA ASP A 219 -8.71 -8.35 19.35
C ASP A 219 -7.90 -9.53 18.81
N VAL A 220 -6.79 -9.27 18.08
CA VAL A 220 -5.87 -10.32 17.60
C VAL A 220 -5.15 -11.00 18.77
N LEU A 221 -4.60 -10.22 19.69
CA LEU A 221 -3.85 -10.75 20.82
C LEU A 221 -4.73 -11.58 21.76
N GLN A 222 -5.99 -11.22 21.97
CA GLN A 222 -6.94 -11.98 22.76
C GLN A 222 -7.09 -13.43 22.25
N GLU A 223 -7.08 -13.63 20.93
CA GLU A 223 -7.26 -14.91 20.28
C GLU A 223 -5.96 -15.72 20.12
N LEU A 224 -4.82 -15.04 19.93
CA LEU A 224 -3.58 -15.72 19.55
C LEU A 224 -2.52 -15.79 20.67
N ARG A 225 -2.57 -14.93 21.68
CA ARG A 225 -1.53 -14.85 22.74
C ARG A 225 -1.42 -16.11 23.61
N SER A 226 -2.47 -16.92 23.68
CA SER A 226 -2.46 -18.16 24.46
C SER A 226 -1.67 -19.31 23.84
N PHE A 227 -1.20 -19.15 22.60
CA PHE A 227 -0.37 -20.14 21.93
C PHE A 227 1.11 -19.88 22.22
N ASP A 228 1.83 -20.87 22.74
CA ASP A 228 3.25 -20.76 23.09
C ASP A 228 4.16 -20.49 21.89
N ASN A 229 3.69 -20.84 20.68
CA ASN A 229 4.38 -20.62 19.41
C ASN A 229 3.97 -19.31 18.71
N PHE A 230 3.17 -18.43 19.35
CA PHE A 230 2.87 -17.09 18.85
C PHE A 230 3.67 -16.02 19.58
N HIS A 231 4.32 -15.15 18.82
CA HIS A 231 5.17 -14.08 19.33
C HIS A 231 4.79 -12.73 18.71
N TRP A 232 4.30 -11.82 19.50
CA TRP A 232 4.08 -10.44 19.08
C TRP A 232 5.32 -9.60 19.38
N LEU A 233 5.92 -9.03 18.33
CA LEU A 233 7.14 -8.21 18.41
C LEU A 233 6.83 -6.70 18.43
N GLU A 234 5.58 -6.34 18.65
CA GLU A 234 5.11 -4.96 18.61
C GLU A 234 5.26 -4.33 17.21
N LYS A 235 5.22 -3.01 17.17
CA LYS A 235 5.49 -2.23 15.97
C LYS A 235 6.93 -1.73 16.01
N PHE A 236 7.68 -1.99 14.98
CA PHE A 236 9.02 -1.43 14.85
C PHE A 236 8.99 0.09 14.63
N SER A 237 10.05 0.76 15.13
CA SER A 237 10.21 2.19 14.94
C SER A 237 10.39 2.59 13.47
N TRP A 238 9.72 3.66 13.06
CA TRP A 238 9.92 4.23 11.73
C TRP A 238 11.29 4.93 11.55
N GLU A 239 11.94 5.27 12.65
CA GLU A 239 13.29 5.87 12.62
C GLU A 239 14.35 4.86 12.20
N GLU A 240 14.10 3.58 12.49
CA GLU A 240 14.98 2.46 12.12
C GLU A 240 14.56 1.76 10.81
N TYR A 241 13.44 2.19 10.20
CA TYR A 241 13.00 1.64 8.93
C TYR A 241 13.91 2.12 7.78
N PRO A 242 14.34 1.27 6.83
CA PRO A 242 13.90 -0.12 6.63
C PRO A 242 14.71 -1.19 7.38
N GLU A 243 15.73 -0.82 8.16
CA GLU A 243 16.73 -1.79 8.68
C GLU A 243 16.10 -2.83 9.62
N ASN A 244 15.25 -2.41 10.55
CA ASN A 244 14.59 -3.33 11.48
C ASN A 244 13.68 -4.35 10.75
N ILE A 245 12.97 -3.93 9.69
CA ILE A 245 12.18 -4.85 8.85
C ILE A 245 13.09 -5.77 8.03
N ARG A 246 14.20 -5.26 7.50
CA ARG A 246 15.19 -6.08 6.80
C ARG A 246 15.77 -7.18 7.68
N GLN A 247 16.16 -6.86 8.91
CA GLN A 247 16.68 -7.84 9.86
C GLN A 247 15.64 -8.91 10.17
N PHE A 248 14.38 -8.51 10.39
CA PHE A 248 13.28 -9.43 10.60
C PHE A 248 13.04 -10.35 9.39
N LEU A 249 12.94 -9.76 8.19
CA LEU A 249 12.71 -10.52 6.95
C LEU A 249 13.94 -11.38 6.56
N THR A 250 15.14 -11.04 7.02
CA THR A 250 16.32 -11.90 6.81
C THR A 250 16.24 -13.18 7.64
N GLU A 251 15.65 -13.10 8.83
CA GLU A 251 15.63 -14.22 9.77
C GLU A 251 14.54 -15.24 9.51
N ILE A 252 13.36 -14.80 9.03
CA ILE A 252 12.22 -15.71 8.87
C ILE A 252 12.38 -16.72 7.75
N ASP A 253 11.82 -17.93 7.93
CA ASP A 253 11.84 -18.99 6.91
C ASP A 253 10.76 -18.77 5.82
N VAL A 254 9.60 -18.22 6.17
CA VAL A 254 8.48 -17.94 5.28
C VAL A 254 7.77 -16.66 5.71
N TYR A 255 7.45 -15.80 4.75
CA TYR A 255 6.58 -14.65 5.00
C TYR A 255 5.11 -15.00 4.80
N ALA A 256 4.25 -14.65 5.75
CA ALA A 256 2.81 -14.89 5.69
C ALA A 256 2.01 -13.58 5.74
N LEU A 257 1.01 -13.44 4.86
CA LEU A 257 0.07 -12.33 4.85
C LEU A 257 -1.38 -12.82 4.87
N PRO A 258 -1.93 -13.23 6.03
CA PRO A 258 -3.35 -13.53 6.18
C PRO A 258 -4.15 -12.22 6.25
N THR A 259 -4.80 -11.85 5.15
CA THR A 259 -5.56 -10.59 5.05
C THR A 259 -6.86 -10.78 4.30
N GLY A 260 -7.96 -10.16 4.79
CA GLY A 260 -9.26 -10.20 4.10
C GLY A 260 -9.42 -9.13 3.03
N MET A 261 -8.48 -8.21 2.90
CA MET A 261 -8.48 -7.18 1.84
C MET A 261 -7.11 -6.50 1.74
N ASP A 262 -6.58 -6.40 0.54
CA ASP A 262 -5.40 -5.58 0.24
C ASP A 262 -5.39 -5.15 -1.23
N VAL A 263 -4.77 -4.01 -1.53
CA VAL A 263 -4.65 -3.52 -2.91
C VAL A 263 -3.27 -3.85 -3.47
N ALA A 264 -2.23 -3.50 -2.74
CA ALA A 264 -0.85 -3.70 -3.16
C ALA A 264 0.06 -3.73 -1.93
N PRO A 265 0.08 -4.85 -1.18
CA PRO A 265 0.83 -4.93 0.07
C PRO A 265 2.32 -4.72 -0.16
N LEU A 266 2.84 -3.61 0.35
CA LEU A 266 4.26 -3.27 0.24
C LEU A 266 5.11 -4.32 0.96
N THR A 267 4.65 -4.81 2.10
CA THR A 267 5.34 -5.81 2.90
C THR A 267 5.54 -7.16 2.19
N CYS A 268 4.61 -7.57 1.29
CA CYS A 268 4.86 -8.71 0.40
C CYS A 268 6.03 -8.45 -0.55
N LYS A 269 6.08 -7.25 -1.16
CA LYS A 269 7.17 -6.89 -2.07
C LYS A 269 8.51 -6.79 -1.34
N GLU A 270 8.51 -6.27 -0.11
CA GLU A 270 9.68 -6.23 0.76
C GLU A 270 10.18 -7.66 1.07
N ALA A 271 9.28 -8.55 1.48
CA ALA A 271 9.61 -9.95 1.74
C ALA A 271 10.15 -10.67 0.49
N MET A 272 9.50 -10.47 -0.66
CA MET A 272 9.96 -11.02 -1.95
C MET A 272 11.33 -10.47 -2.35
N ALA A 273 11.58 -9.18 -2.16
CA ALA A 273 12.89 -8.56 -2.40
C ALA A 273 13.98 -9.15 -1.49
N MET A 274 13.62 -9.58 -0.29
CA MET A 274 14.49 -10.26 0.67
C MET A 274 14.66 -11.76 0.38
N GLN A 275 14.14 -12.27 -0.74
CA GLN A 275 14.15 -13.68 -1.15
C GLN A 275 13.33 -14.61 -0.22
N ASN A 276 12.35 -14.08 0.51
CA ASN A 276 11.45 -14.92 1.26
C ASN A 276 10.41 -15.56 0.34
N PRO A 277 10.14 -16.87 0.47
CA PRO A 277 8.91 -17.44 -0.07
C PRO A 277 7.71 -16.81 0.65
N VAL A 278 6.71 -16.39 -0.11
CA VAL A 278 5.52 -15.71 0.40
C VAL A 278 4.31 -16.62 0.35
N ILE A 279 3.53 -16.67 1.42
CA ILE A 279 2.17 -17.23 1.41
C ILE A 279 1.21 -16.08 1.73
N ALA A 280 0.22 -15.84 0.89
CA ALA A 280 -0.73 -14.75 1.09
C ALA A 280 -2.15 -15.15 0.72
N THR A 281 -3.14 -14.51 1.34
CA THR A 281 -4.54 -14.73 0.97
C THR A 281 -4.81 -14.23 -0.46
N ASN A 282 -5.53 -15.01 -1.24
CA ASN A 282 -5.90 -14.70 -2.62
C ASN A 282 -7.03 -13.68 -2.68
N VAL A 283 -6.74 -12.42 -2.35
CA VAL A 283 -7.72 -11.32 -2.31
C VAL A 283 -7.17 -10.05 -2.94
N GLY A 284 -8.06 -9.25 -3.52
CA GLY A 284 -7.74 -7.92 -4.03
C GLY A 284 -6.63 -7.92 -5.08
N GLY A 285 -5.59 -7.11 -4.87
CA GLY A 285 -4.45 -7.00 -5.78
C GLY A 285 -3.26 -7.89 -5.44
N ILE A 286 -3.37 -8.77 -4.45
CA ILE A 286 -2.30 -9.70 -4.08
C ILE A 286 -1.87 -10.60 -5.25
N PRO A 287 -2.79 -11.16 -6.08
CA PRO A 287 -2.42 -11.95 -7.26
C PRO A 287 -1.63 -11.18 -8.34
N GLU A 288 -1.62 -9.86 -8.28
CA GLU A 288 -0.78 -9.04 -9.18
C GLU A 288 0.69 -8.98 -8.71
N ILE A 289 0.97 -9.41 -7.48
CA ILE A 289 2.28 -9.37 -6.84
C ILE A 289 2.81 -10.78 -6.60
N VAL A 290 1.99 -11.68 -6.09
CA VAL A 290 2.36 -13.06 -5.78
C VAL A 290 1.80 -13.98 -6.85
N HIS A 291 2.68 -14.63 -7.61
CA HIS A 291 2.32 -15.63 -8.62
C HIS A 291 2.34 -17.00 -7.99
N ASP A 292 1.15 -17.64 -7.91
CA ASP A 292 0.96 -18.91 -7.25
C ASP A 292 1.86 -20.02 -7.82
N GLY A 293 2.56 -20.73 -6.92
CA GLY A 293 3.50 -21.80 -7.25
C GLY A 293 4.83 -21.33 -7.86
N LYS A 294 5.01 -20.00 -8.16
CA LYS A 294 6.21 -19.48 -8.80
C LYS A 294 6.99 -18.54 -7.89
N THR A 295 6.36 -17.46 -7.40
CA THR A 295 6.99 -16.46 -6.53
C THR A 295 6.46 -16.52 -5.10
N GLY A 296 5.51 -17.39 -4.83
CA GLY A 296 4.85 -17.61 -3.56
C GLY A 296 3.66 -18.55 -3.73
N PHE A 297 2.84 -18.64 -2.70
CA PHE A 297 1.57 -19.36 -2.74
C PHE A 297 0.41 -18.42 -2.41
N LEU A 298 -0.70 -18.63 -3.11
CA LEU A 298 -1.98 -17.99 -2.82
C LEU A 298 -2.90 -19.01 -2.15
N VAL A 299 -3.57 -18.58 -1.07
CA VAL A 299 -4.50 -19.41 -0.31
C VAL A 299 -5.86 -18.71 -0.23
N ASP A 300 -6.94 -19.47 -0.20
CA ASP A 300 -8.29 -18.92 -0.13
C ASP A 300 -8.58 -18.30 1.24
N GLU A 301 -9.38 -17.23 1.28
CA GLU A 301 -9.82 -16.59 2.53
C GLU A 301 -10.53 -17.63 3.40
N GLY A 302 -10.16 -17.72 4.68
CA GLY A 302 -10.76 -18.62 5.66
C GLY A 302 -10.31 -20.09 5.57
N ASN A 303 -9.35 -20.43 4.71
CA ASN A 303 -8.91 -21.82 4.50
C ASN A 303 -7.63 -22.16 5.28
N ALA A 304 -7.80 -22.55 6.55
CA ALA A 304 -6.67 -22.91 7.42
C ALA A 304 -5.86 -24.11 6.90
N ASP A 305 -6.51 -25.06 6.26
CA ASP A 305 -5.87 -26.29 5.78
C ASP A 305 -4.87 -25.96 4.66
N GLN A 306 -5.23 -25.06 3.73
CA GLN A 306 -4.29 -24.59 2.71
C GLN A 306 -3.09 -23.87 3.34
N TRP A 307 -3.28 -23.07 4.40
CA TRP A 307 -2.17 -22.44 5.13
C TRP A 307 -1.22 -23.50 5.71
N VAL A 308 -1.77 -24.51 6.40
CA VAL A 308 -0.98 -25.61 7.00
C VAL A 308 -0.21 -26.37 5.93
N ASP A 309 -0.86 -26.73 4.82
CA ASP A 309 -0.23 -27.46 3.72
C ASP A 309 0.92 -26.67 3.09
N LYS A 310 0.72 -25.38 2.76
CA LYS A 310 1.74 -24.57 2.10
C LYS A 310 2.91 -24.26 3.04
N ILE A 311 2.65 -23.94 4.32
CA ILE A 311 3.72 -23.75 5.33
C ILE A 311 4.53 -25.05 5.47
N SER A 312 3.86 -26.18 5.70
CA SER A 312 4.51 -27.48 5.86
C SER A 312 5.33 -27.86 4.63
N PHE A 313 4.80 -27.59 3.44
CA PHE A 313 5.48 -27.85 2.17
C PHE A 313 6.79 -27.06 2.07
N LEU A 314 6.76 -25.74 2.31
CA LEU A 314 7.95 -24.89 2.21
C LEU A 314 9.01 -25.24 3.27
N LEU A 315 8.58 -25.50 4.51
CA LEU A 315 9.51 -25.85 5.59
C LEU A 315 10.20 -27.21 5.38
N LYS A 316 9.49 -28.17 4.76
CA LYS A 316 10.03 -29.51 4.42
C LYS A 316 10.91 -29.48 3.16
N ASN A 317 10.63 -28.60 2.21
CA ASN A 317 11.29 -28.54 0.89
C ASN A 317 12.15 -27.27 0.76
N LYS A 318 13.19 -27.14 1.56
CA LYS A 318 14.05 -25.91 1.64
C LYS A 318 14.59 -25.47 0.28
N ASN A 319 14.96 -26.39 -0.61
CA ASN A 319 15.46 -26.06 -1.95
C ASN A 319 14.36 -25.36 -2.78
N VAL A 320 13.11 -25.86 -2.70
CA VAL A 320 11.98 -25.24 -3.40
C VAL A 320 11.70 -23.85 -2.82
N ALA A 321 11.73 -23.70 -1.50
CA ALA A 321 11.55 -22.42 -0.81
C ALA A 321 12.61 -21.40 -1.25
N GLN A 322 13.87 -21.81 -1.35
CA GLN A 322 14.97 -20.94 -1.81
C GLN A 322 14.81 -20.52 -3.27
N GLU A 323 14.49 -21.46 -4.17
CA GLU A 323 14.25 -21.13 -5.59
C GLU A 323 13.03 -20.23 -5.78
N MET A 324 11.96 -20.46 -5.01
CA MET A 324 10.79 -19.59 -5.00
C MET A 324 11.14 -18.18 -4.52
N GLY A 325 11.93 -18.05 -3.46
CA GLY A 325 12.42 -16.78 -2.95
C GLY A 325 13.32 -16.02 -3.96
N LYS A 326 14.20 -16.73 -4.68
CA LYS A 326 15.01 -16.13 -5.76
C LYS A 326 14.12 -15.62 -6.90
N SER A 327 13.19 -16.45 -7.37
CA SER A 327 12.21 -16.07 -8.42
C SER A 327 11.35 -14.88 -7.99
N ALA A 328 10.98 -14.82 -6.69
CA ALA A 328 10.26 -13.70 -6.12
C ALA A 328 11.07 -12.39 -6.20
N ARG A 329 12.36 -12.43 -5.83
CA ARG A 329 13.25 -11.26 -5.92
C ARG A 329 13.46 -10.81 -7.36
N GLU A 330 13.71 -11.73 -8.29
CA GLU A 330 13.87 -11.40 -9.71
C GLU A 330 12.63 -10.68 -10.23
N PHE A 331 11.46 -11.19 -9.93
CA PHE A 331 10.19 -10.57 -10.30
C PHE A 331 10.02 -9.15 -9.71
N ILE A 332 10.42 -8.93 -8.45
CA ILE A 332 10.39 -7.58 -7.85
C ILE A 332 11.35 -6.62 -8.56
N ILE A 333 12.55 -7.06 -8.93
CA ILE A 333 13.53 -6.25 -9.65
C ILE A 333 12.99 -5.83 -11.02
N GLU A 334 12.42 -6.79 -11.76
CA GLU A 334 11.95 -6.60 -13.13
C GLU A 334 10.65 -5.78 -13.21
N GLU A 335 9.73 -5.95 -12.24
CA GLU A 335 8.39 -5.37 -12.33
C GLU A 335 8.16 -4.20 -11.39
N PHE A 336 8.86 -4.15 -10.23
CA PHE A 336 8.57 -3.22 -9.13
C PHE A 336 9.78 -2.40 -8.67
N SER A 337 10.93 -2.43 -9.37
CA SER A 337 11.97 -1.44 -9.08
C SER A 337 11.44 -0.03 -9.39
N TRP A 338 11.85 0.97 -8.62
CA TRP A 338 11.41 2.35 -8.86
C TRP A 338 11.80 2.86 -10.23
N ASP A 339 12.90 2.40 -10.81
CA ASP A 339 13.31 2.78 -12.17
C ASP A 339 12.31 2.27 -13.24
N VAL A 340 11.77 1.06 -13.06
CA VAL A 340 10.72 0.50 -13.94
C VAL A 340 9.39 1.23 -13.74
N ILE A 341 8.98 1.42 -12.49
CA ILE A 341 7.72 2.12 -12.18
C ILE A 341 7.74 3.57 -12.65
N ALA A 342 8.86 4.28 -12.47
CA ALA A 342 9.02 5.66 -12.94
C ALA A 342 8.91 5.77 -14.47
N LYS A 343 9.53 4.85 -15.22
CA LYS A 343 9.41 4.81 -16.70
C LYS A 343 7.97 4.59 -17.13
N ARG A 344 7.26 3.62 -16.54
CA ARG A 344 5.83 3.35 -16.82
C ARG A 344 4.97 4.58 -16.50
N PHE A 345 5.21 5.22 -15.38
CA PHE A 345 4.51 6.43 -14.96
C PHE A 345 4.72 7.58 -15.96
N VAL A 346 5.97 7.88 -16.33
CA VAL A 346 6.31 8.96 -17.28
C VAL A 346 5.65 8.72 -18.63
N ASN A 347 5.67 7.49 -19.15
CA ASN A 347 5.04 7.15 -20.43
C ASN A 347 3.54 7.47 -20.44
N VAL A 348 2.83 7.15 -19.34
CA VAL A 348 1.39 7.46 -19.19
C VAL A 348 1.16 8.98 -19.19
N ILE A 349 1.95 9.70 -18.39
CA ILE A 349 1.81 11.16 -18.25
C ILE A 349 2.09 11.87 -19.57
N GLU A 350 3.17 11.50 -20.27
CA GLU A 350 3.52 12.10 -21.57
C GLU A 350 2.47 11.82 -22.65
N SER A 351 1.89 10.62 -22.67
CA SER A 351 0.78 10.31 -23.58
C SER A 351 -0.39 11.27 -23.36
N HIS A 352 -0.76 11.51 -22.10
CA HIS A 352 -1.82 12.47 -21.75
C HIS A 352 -1.51 13.91 -22.15
N LEU A 353 -0.27 14.35 -21.97
CA LEU A 353 0.14 15.71 -22.38
C LEU A 353 0.04 15.87 -23.89
N ARG A 354 0.50 14.88 -24.68
CA ARG A 354 0.40 14.88 -26.15
C ARG A 354 -1.06 14.93 -26.63
N GLU A 355 -1.94 14.11 -26.05
CA GLU A 355 -3.38 14.13 -26.35
C GLU A 355 -4.03 15.48 -26.05
N SER A 356 -3.60 16.13 -24.97
CA SER A 356 -4.13 17.43 -24.55
C SER A 356 -3.70 18.56 -25.48
N VAL A 357 -2.49 18.51 -26.04
CA VAL A 357 -2.00 19.45 -27.05
C VAL A 357 -2.72 19.24 -28.38
N ALA A 358 -2.87 17.99 -28.82
CA ALA A 358 -3.56 17.65 -30.07
C ALA A 358 -5.04 18.07 -30.10
N LYS A 359 -5.70 18.12 -28.94
CA LYS A 359 -7.11 18.59 -28.82
C LYS A 359 -7.26 20.12 -28.82
N LYS A 360 -6.16 20.86 -28.65
CA LYS A 360 -6.16 22.34 -28.64
C LYS A 360 -5.79 22.94 -30.00
N LEU A 361 -5.24 22.12 -30.90
CA LEU A 361 -5.02 22.41 -32.31
C LEU A 361 -6.20 21.97 -33.17
#